data_f24c9668551fb51a954def765ba64f2c
#
_entry.id   f24c9668551fb51a954def765ba64f2c
#
_cell.length_a   1.000
_cell.length_b   1.000
_cell.length_c   1.000
_cell.angle_alpha   90.00
_cell.angle_beta   90.00
_cell.angle_gamma   90.00
#
_symmetry.space_group_name_H-M   'P 1'
#
loop_
_entity.id
_entity.type
_entity.pdbx_description
1 polymer ?
#
loop_
_entity_poly.entity_id
_entity_poly.type
_entity_poly.pdbx_seq_one_letter_code
_entity_poly.pdbx_strand_id
1 'polypeptide(L)'
;IHPLLSDRFPEKLQVVVQQILEALRSSADKDKQSKENIELAEDEKRRAEFEDERLHVSNSILDNCLSTLKHETMYYPSRIRQLVDGSDENLQSMEELANYYKELYTILSGQAMRQVESMHIENVNLSLDSVLPEAKTLDTDVQLQGDRVLLKYLFDLLRKQAGGKAMTVSLEKQPKYAVISLLATSLHFTDRECLNLFQPAIDHIPYLLCRQIARDHGEASGHRGCGISAIPSPQGVVFVVTLPRGKEGNN
;
A
#
# COMPACT_ATOMS: atom_id res chain seq x y z
N ILE A 1 -48.34 64.35 -9.32
CA ILE A 1 -47.57 63.40 -10.16
C ILE A 1 -47.85 63.80 -11.59
N HIS A 2 -46.85 64.26 -12.35
CA HIS A 2 -46.96 64.78 -13.70
C HIS A 2 -47.46 63.69 -14.63
N PRO A 3 -48.50 63.85 -15.40
CA PRO A 3 -49.15 62.81 -16.24
C PRO A 3 -48.16 62.15 -17.23
N LEU A 4 -47.10 62.83 -17.63
CA LEU A 4 -46.07 62.33 -18.54
C LEU A 4 -45.13 61.27 -17.90
N LEU A 5 -45.17 61.02 -16.59
CA LEU A 5 -44.43 60.02 -15.91
C LEU A 5 -45.13 58.67 -15.76
N SER A 6 -46.46 58.69 -15.89
CA SER A 6 -47.32 57.50 -15.69
C SER A 6 -47.24 56.51 -16.85
N ASP A 7 -47.13 56.99 -18.08
CA ASP A 7 -47.14 56.10 -19.25
C ASP A 7 -45.80 55.43 -19.57
N ARG A 8 -44.65 56.02 -19.12
CA ARG A 8 -43.35 55.42 -19.31
C ARG A 8 -42.86 54.60 -18.12
N PHE A 9 -43.54 54.68 -16.99
CA PHE A 9 -43.15 53.94 -15.79
C PHE A 9 -43.28 52.42 -15.96
N PRO A 10 -44.35 51.87 -16.60
CA PRO A 10 -44.47 50.45 -16.87
C PRO A 10 -43.38 49.93 -17.79
N GLU A 11 -42.98 50.65 -18.85
CA GLU A 11 -41.91 50.25 -19.78
C GLU A 11 -40.56 50.20 -19.09
N LYS A 12 -40.24 51.20 -18.27
CA LYS A 12 -38.99 51.22 -17.49
C LYS A 12 -38.91 50.08 -16.47
N LEU A 13 -40.04 49.74 -15.86
CA LEU A 13 -40.16 48.66 -14.91
C LEU A 13 -39.97 47.29 -15.60
N GLN A 14 -40.50 47.12 -16.80
CA GLN A 14 -40.29 45.92 -17.63
C GLN A 14 -38.83 45.76 -18.00
N VAL A 15 -38.12 46.79 -18.40
CA VAL A 15 -36.69 46.77 -18.72
C VAL A 15 -35.87 46.36 -17.50
N VAL A 16 -36.15 46.92 -16.33
CA VAL A 16 -35.46 46.57 -15.09
C VAL A 16 -35.72 45.10 -14.66
N VAL A 17 -36.97 44.66 -14.75
CA VAL A 17 -37.34 43.26 -14.47
C VAL A 17 -36.61 42.30 -15.43
N GLN A 18 -36.54 42.66 -16.71
CA GLN A 18 -35.84 41.85 -17.70
C GLN A 18 -34.35 41.77 -17.46
N GLN A 19 -33.69 42.87 -17.08
CA GLN A 19 -32.30 42.91 -16.67
C GLN A 19 -32.03 42.07 -15.43
N ILE A 20 -32.92 42.10 -14.43
CA ILE A 20 -32.81 41.26 -13.24
C ILE A 20 -32.94 39.78 -13.59
N LEU A 21 -33.90 39.42 -14.45
CA LEU A 21 -34.09 38.05 -14.92
C LEU A 21 -32.87 37.51 -15.70
N GLU A 22 -32.28 38.33 -16.55
CA GLU A 22 -31.07 38.00 -17.28
C GLU A 22 -29.88 37.84 -16.33
N ALA A 23 -29.71 38.72 -15.35
CA ALA A 23 -28.68 38.61 -14.32
C ALA A 23 -28.82 37.33 -13.47
N LEU A 24 -30.06 37.00 -13.09
CA LEU A 24 -30.35 35.77 -12.33
C LEU A 24 -30.05 34.51 -13.16
N ARG A 25 -30.43 34.49 -14.45
CA ARG A 25 -30.11 33.39 -15.37
C ARG A 25 -28.58 33.23 -15.51
N SER A 26 -27.88 34.32 -15.77
CA SER A 26 -26.41 34.31 -15.88
C SER A 26 -25.73 33.84 -14.58
N SER A 27 -26.28 34.20 -13.41
CA SER A 27 -25.78 33.71 -12.12
C SER A 27 -26.05 32.22 -11.96
N ALA A 28 -27.25 31.74 -12.30
CA ALA A 28 -27.57 30.31 -12.23
C ALA A 28 -26.73 29.46 -13.18
N ASP A 29 -26.44 29.96 -14.39
CA ASP A 29 -25.57 29.28 -15.36
C ASP A 29 -24.10 29.22 -14.85
N LYS A 30 -23.62 30.30 -14.23
CA LYS A 30 -22.28 30.31 -13.59
C LYS A 30 -22.20 29.36 -12.43
N ASP A 31 -23.23 29.29 -11.59
CA ASP A 31 -23.28 28.36 -10.46
C ASP A 31 -23.29 26.89 -10.93
N LYS A 32 -24.03 26.61 -12.02
CA LYS A 32 -24.05 25.29 -12.65
C LYS A 32 -22.65 24.91 -13.20
N GLN A 33 -22.03 25.82 -13.94
CA GLN A 33 -20.71 25.62 -14.52
C GLN A 33 -19.64 25.46 -13.42
N SER A 34 -19.76 26.20 -12.31
CA SER A 34 -18.88 26.05 -11.15
C SER A 34 -19.02 24.67 -10.51
N LYS A 35 -20.24 24.16 -10.35
CA LYS A 35 -20.49 22.81 -9.83
C LYS A 35 -19.91 21.72 -10.73
N GLU A 36 -20.12 21.83 -12.04
CA GLU A 36 -19.56 20.91 -13.04
C GLU A 36 -18.03 20.93 -13.00
N ASN A 37 -17.39 22.09 -12.87
CA ASN A 37 -15.95 22.23 -12.75
C ASN A 37 -15.41 21.63 -11.44
N ILE A 38 -16.13 21.77 -10.32
CA ILE A 38 -15.76 21.16 -9.04
C ILE A 38 -15.82 19.64 -9.15
N GLU A 39 -16.89 19.09 -9.74
CA GLU A 39 -17.04 17.65 -9.93
C GLU A 39 -15.95 17.06 -10.82
N LEU A 40 -15.59 17.75 -11.91
CA LEU A 40 -14.46 17.37 -12.76
C LEU A 40 -13.13 17.41 -12.01
N ALA A 41 -12.89 18.44 -11.22
CA ALA A 41 -11.66 18.57 -10.44
C ALA A 41 -11.56 17.48 -9.34
N GLU A 42 -12.68 17.10 -8.73
CA GLU A 42 -12.74 15.99 -7.77
C GLU A 42 -12.49 14.64 -8.44
N ASP A 43 -12.99 14.44 -9.67
CA ASP A 43 -12.72 13.23 -10.45
C ASP A 43 -11.26 13.14 -10.87
N GLU A 44 -10.66 14.23 -11.32
CA GLU A 44 -9.24 14.29 -11.65
C GLU A 44 -8.38 14.03 -10.43
N LYS A 45 -8.73 14.61 -9.28
CA LYS A 45 -8.04 14.37 -8.02
C LYS A 45 -8.10 12.89 -7.62
N ARG A 46 -9.27 12.26 -7.69
CA ARG A 46 -9.43 10.82 -7.39
C ARG A 46 -8.60 9.94 -8.34
N ARG A 47 -8.51 10.29 -9.62
CA ARG A 47 -7.66 9.58 -10.58
C ARG A 47 -6.19 9.75 -10.26
N ALA A 48 -5.75 10.95 -9.93
CA ALA A 48 -4.37 11.24 -9.55
C ALA A 48 -3.98 10.48 -8.27
N GLU A 49 -4.83 10.47 -7.24
CA GLU A 49 -4.63 9.70 -6.02
C GLU A 49 -4.52 8.20 -6.29
N PHE A 50 -5.37 7.65 -7.17
CA PHE A 50 -5.32 6.24 -7.56
C PHE A 50 -4.03 5.88 -8.33
N GLU A 51 -3.59 6.74 -9.25
CA GLU A 51 -2.33 6.56 -9.99
C GLU A 51 -1.13 6.63 -9.04
N ASP A 52 -1.13 7.54 -8.08
CA ASP A 52 -0.07 7.70 -7.07
C ASP A 52 -0.01 6.47 -6.15
N GLU A 53 -1.16 6.00 -5.65
CA GLU A 53 -1.24 4.73 -4.89
C GLU A 53 -0.70 3.54 -5.69
N ARG A 54 -1.05 3.45 -6.98
CA ARG A 54 -0.57 2.39 -7.88
C ARG A 54 0.94 2.44 -8.08
N LEU A 55 1.49 3.65 -8.29
CA LEU A 55 2.94 3.86 -8.43
C LEU A 55 3.67 3.49 -7.13
N HIS A 56 3.15 3.89 -5.99
CA HIS A 56 3.72 3.58 -4.69
C HIS A 56 3.81 2.06 -4.44
N VAL A 57 2.72 1.33 -4.69
CA VAL A 57 2.70 -0.15 -4.60
C VAL A 57 3.66 -0.78 -5.61
N SER A 58 3.66 -0.31 -6.86
CA SER A 58 4.54 -0.83 -7.92
C SER A 58 6.01 -0.66 -7.58
N ASN A 59 6.39 0.49 -7.05
CA ASN A 59 7.76 0.78 -6.64
C ASN A 59 8.18 -0.08 -5.44
N SER A 60 7.30 -0.25 -4.44
CA SER A 60 7.54 -1.15 -3.31
C SER A 60 7.75 -2.60 -3.77
N ILE A 61 6.99 -3.07 -4.76
CA ILE A 61 7.17 -4.39 -5.38
C ILE A 61 8.53 -4.48 -6.08
N LEU A 62 8.93 -3.46 -6.84
CA LEU A 62 10.22 -3.42 -7.52
C LEU A 62 11.40 -3.45 -6.55
N ASP A 63 11.34 -2.69 -5.47
CA ASP A 63 12.37 -2.68 -4.44
C ASP A 63 12.53 -4.06 -3.78
N ASN A 64 11.42 -4.72 -3.49
CA ASN A 64 11.42 -6.07 -2.96
C ASN A 64 11.95 -7.12 -3.95
N CYS A 65 11.58 -7.03 -5.23
CA CYS A 65 12.14 -7.88 -6.25
C CYS A 65 13.66 -7.71 -6.37
N LEU A 66 14.13 -6.46 -6.31
CA LEU A 66 15.56 -6.14 -6.37
C LEU A 66 16.30 -6.61 -5.12
N SER A 67 15.71 -6.46 -3.93
CA SER A 67 16.27 -6.99 -2.69
C SER A 67 16.39 -8.52 -2.71
N THR A 68 15.38 -9.21 -3.25
CA THR A 68 15.39 -10.67 -3.42
C THR A 68 16.44 -11.10 -4.45
N LEU A 69 16.49 -10.44 -5.61
CA LEU A 69 17.52 -10.65 -6.62
C LEU A 69 18.92 -10.42 -6.06
N LYS A 70 19.11 -9.40 -5.21
CA LYS A 70 20.36 -9.14 -4.49
C LYS A 70 20.79 -10.33 -3.65
N HIS A 71 19.90 -10.84 -2.83
CA HIS A 71 20.23 -11.99 -1.98
C HIS A 71 20.54 -13.22 -2.80
N GLU A 72 19.79 -13.50 -3.83
CA GLU A 72 19.99 -14.67 -4.67
C GLU A 72 21.25 -14.56 -5.53
N THR A 73 21.47 -13.43 -6.19
CA THR A 73 22.66 -13.24 -7.03
C THR A 73 23.96 -13.15 -6.23
N MET A 74 23.93 -12.70 -4.97
CA MET A 74 25.12 -12.73 -4.10
C MET A 74 25.34 -14.07 -3.39
N TYR A 75 24.26 -14.81 -3.10
CA TYR A 75 24.33 -16.07 -2.38
C TYR A 75 24.74 -17.24 -3.29
N TYR A 76 24.20 -17.33 -4.49
CA TYR A 76 24.48 -18.42 -5.43
C TYR A 76 25.95 -18.50 -5.87
N PRO A 77 26.63 -17.43 -6.26
CA PRO A 77 28.05 -17.49 -6.60
C PRO A 77 28.93 -17.97 -5.46
N SER A 78 28.63 -17.54 -4.23
CA SER A 78 29.40 -17.98 -3.05
C SER A 78 29.17 -19.47 -2.75
N ARG A 79 27.94 -19.97 -2.96
CA ARG A 79 27.59 -21.37 -2.74
C ARG A 79 28.11 -22.27 -3.86
N ILE A 80 28.11 -21.81 -5.09
CA ILE A 80 28.71 -22.52 -6.23
C ILE A 80 30.24 -22.66 -6.00
N ARG A 81 30.89 -21.59 -5.53
CA ARG A 81 32.30 -21.60 -5.13
C ARG A 81 32.60 -22.63 -4.05
N GLN A 82 31.70 -22.84 -3.09
CA GLN A 82 31.82 -23.84 -2.04
C GLN A 82 31.58 -25.29 -2.51
N LEU A 83 30.81 -25.46 -3.59
CA LEU A 83 30.45 -26.79 -4.14
C LEU A 83 31.41 -27.31 -5.20
N VAL A 84 32.30 -26.45 -5.72
CA VAL A 84 33.30 -26.83 -6.72
C VAL A 84 34.59 -27.26 -5.99
N ASP A 85 34.70 -28.53 -5.79
CA ASP A 85 35.91 -29.15 -5.24
C ASP A 85 36.93 -29.36 -6.37
N GLY A 86 37.92 -28.48 -6.46
CA GLY A 86 39.28 -28.82 -6.86
C GLY A 86 39.64 -28.94 -8.33
N SER A 87 38.89 -28.47 -9.33
CA SER A 87 39.41 -28.37 -10.69
C SER A 87 39.57 -26.92 -11.14
N ASP A 88 40.83 -26.51 -11.38
CA ASP A 88 41.20 -25.10 -11.66
C ASP A 88 40.50 -24.48 -12.89
N GLU A 89 40.18 -25.24 -13.91
CA GLU A 89 39.51 -24.73 -15.13
C GLU A 89 38.03 -24.35 -14.91
N ASN A 90 37.32 -25.05 -14.02
CA ASN A 90 35.94 -24.70 -13.67
C ASN A 90 35.84 -23.52 -12.71
N LEU A 91 36.87 -23.31 -11.89
CA LEU A 91 36.95 -22.20 -10.93
C LEU A 91 37.01 -20.85 -11.64
N GLN A 92 37.81 -20.74 -12.71
CA GLN A 92 37.97 -19.48 -13.44
C GLN A 92 36.71 -19.06 -14.17
N SER A 93 36.01 -20.00 -14.83
CA SER A 93 34.71 -19.72 -15.49
C SER A 93 33.61 -19.37 -14.50
N MET A 94 33.61 -19.93 -13.29
CA MET A 94 32.68 -19.60 -12.23
C MET A 94 33.00 -18.26 -11.55
N GLU A 95 34.25 -17.89 -11.45
CA GLU A 95 34.68 -16.59 -10.94
C GLU A 95 34.31 -15.47 -11.90
N GLU A 96 34.45 -15.68 -13.21
CA GLU A 96 33.98 -14.76 -14.26
C GLU A 96 32.47 -14.60 -14.24
N LEU A 97 31.71 -15.70 -14.08
CA LEU A 97 30.26 -15.67 -13.95
C LEU A 97 29.81 -14.94 -12.67
N ALA A 98 30.48 -15.18 -11.55
CA ALA A 98 30.20 -14.50 -10.28
C ALA A 98 30.48 -12.99 -10.36
N ASN A 99 31.56 -12.59 -11.05
CA ASN A 99 31.88 -11.18 -11.28
C ASN A 99 30.88 -10.52 -12.22
N TYR A 100 30.43 -11.19 -13.29
CA TYR A 100 29.40 -10.72 -14.19
C TYR A 100 28.06 -10.45 -13.44
N TYR A 101 27.62 -11.39 -12.61
CA TYR A 101 26.42 -11.21 -11.80
C TYR A 101 26.56 -10.09 -10.77
N LYS A 102 27.74 -9.92 -10.18
CA LYS A 102 28.03 -8.83 -9.24
C LYS A 102 27.97 -7.46 -9.93
N GLU A 103 28.51 -7.34 -11.15
CA GLU A 103 28.44 -6.12 -11.95
C GLU A 103 27.02 -5.81 -12.38
N LEU A 104 26.29 -6.80 -12.91
CA LEU A 104 24.89 -6.68 -13.30
C LEU A 104 24.03 -6.22 -12.10
N TYR A 105 24.27 -6.81 -10.93
CA TYR A 105 23.62 -6.42 -9.69
C TYR A 105 23.93 -4.98 -9.30
N THR A 106 25.19 -4.56 -9.40
CA THR A 106 25.61 -3.20 -9.05
C THR A 106 24.92 -2.16 -9.97
N ILE A 107 24.78 -2.48 -11.26
CA ILE A 107 24.08 -1.63 -12.23
C ILE A 107 22.59 -1.55 -11.91
N LEU A 108 21.93 -2.70 -11.68
CA LEU A 108 20.49 -2.77 -11.39
C LEU A 108 20.15 -2.13 -10.04
N SER A 109 20.95 -2.37 -9.00
CA SER A 109 20.74 -1.77 -7.67
C SER A 109 20.98 -0.25 -7.69
N GLY A 110 21.96 0.22 -8.46
CA GLY A 110 22.22 1.65 -8.61
C GLY A 110 21.13 2.40 -9.37
N GLN A 111 20.42 1.74 -10.28
CA GLN A 111 19.24 2.31 -10.96
C GLN A 111 18.00 2.28 -10.07
N ALA A 112 17.80 1.20 -9.32
CA ALA A 112 16.70 1.07 -8.38
C ALA A 112 16.84 2.00 -7.18
N MET A 113 18.03 2.15 -6.60
CA MET A 113 18.26 3.09 -5.50
C MET A 113 17.93 4.54 -5.88
N ARG A 114 18.23 4.95 -7.12
CA ARG A 114 17.87 6.29 -7.60
C ARG A 114 16.37 6.53 -7.70
N GLN A 115 15.57 5.47 -7.89
CA GLN A 115 14.11 5.55 -7.88
C GLN A 115 13.53 5.41 -6.46
N VAL A 116 14.18 4.65 -5.59
CA VAL A 116 13.75 4.36 -4.20
C VAL A 116 14.08 5.51 -3.24
N GLU A 117 15.13 6.31 -3.50
CA GLU A 117 15.44 7.50 -2.68
C GLU A 117 14.30 8.54 -2.63
N SER A 118 13.31 8.43 -3.52
CA SER A 118 12.10 9.26 -3.50
C SER A 118 10.93 8.68 -2.71
N MET A 119 11.03 7.44 -2.23
CA MET A 119 9.94 6.73 -1.55
C MET A 119 10.16 6.72 -0.04
N HIS A 120 9.50 7.63 0.64
CA HIS A 120 9.35 7.55 2.08
C HIS A 120 8.08 6.78 2.42
N ILE A 121 8.22 5.71 3.22
CA ILE A 121 7.07 5.10 3.89
C ILE A 121 6.48 6.18 4.80
N GLU A 122 5.25 6.59 4.53
CA GLU A 122 4.53 7.50 5.40
C GLU A 122 4.33 6.84 6.75
N ASN A 123 5.01 7.36 7.78
CA ASN A 123 4.96 6.80 9.12
C ASN A 123 3.95 7.59 9.97
N VAL A 124 2.66 7.45 9.65
CA VAL A 124 1.55 8.14 10.31
C VAL A 124 0.78 7.22 11.25
N ASN A 125 0.09 7.80 12.22
CA ASN A 125 -0.87 7.07 13.04
C ASN A 125 -2.16 6.82 12.24
N LEU A 126 -2.59 5.56 12.16
CA LEU A 126 -3.83 5.16 11.50
C LEU A 126 -4.60 4.15 12.35
N SER A 127 -5.91 4.24 12.29
CA SER A 127 -6.78 3.23 12.88
C SER A 127 -6.73 1.92 12.08
N LEU A 128 -6.68 0.78 12.76
CA LEU A 128 -6.62 -0.55 12.14
C LEU A 128 -7.80 -0.80 11.18
N ASP A 129 -8.99 -0.33 11.51
CA ASP A 129 -10.19 -0.49 10.68
C ASP A 129 -10.12 0.25 9.33
N SER A 130 -9.25 1.27 9.24
CA SER A 130 -9.02 2.02 7.98
C SER A 130 -8.27 1.21 6.93
N VAL A 131 -7.49 0.20 7.34
CA VAL A 131 -6.68 -0.66 6.47
C VAL A 131 -7.17 -2.10 6.45
N LEU A 132 -7.90 -2.53 7.48
CA LEU A 132 -8.48 -3.86 7.63
C LEU A 132 -9.95 -3.74 8.05
N PRO A 133 -10.91 -3.67 7.10
CA PRO A 133 -12.33 -3.47 7.39
C PRO A 133 -12.95 -4.50 8.33
N GLU A 134 -12.45 -5.73 8.34
CA GLU A 134 -12.89 -6.80 9.23
C GLU A 134 -12.60 -6.50 10.71
N ALA A 135 -11.64 -5.61 10.98
CA ALA A 135 -11.31 -5.17 12.33
C ALA A 135 -12.42 -4.33 12.99
N LYS A 136 -13.40 -3.82 12.24
CA LYS A 136 -14.57 -3.11 12.77
C LYS A 136 -15.42 -3.96 13.71
N THR A 137 -15.31 -5.28 13.61
CA THR A 137 -16.00 -6.21 14.52
C THR A 137 -15.28 -6.38 15.86
N LEU A 138 -14.06 -5.84 15.97
CA LEU A 138 -13.30 -5.86 17.22
C LEU A 138 -13.74 -4.68 18.09
N ASP A 139 -14.05 -4.96 19.35
CA ASP A 139 -14.50 -3.95 20.33
C ASP A 139 -13.37 -3.04 20.84
N THR A 140 -12.28 -2.95 20.07
CA THR A 140 -11.06 -2.26 20.49
C THR A 140 -10.45 -1.46 19.36
N ASP A 141 -10.43 -0.14 19.51
CA ASP A 141 -9.66 0.74 18.62
C ASP A 141 -8.15 0.56 18.87
N VAL A 142 -7.42 0.31 17.79
CA VAL A 142 -5.95 0.22 17.82
C VAL A 142 -5.39 1.13 16.75
N GLN A 143 -4.52 2.02 17.21
CA GLN A 143 -3.72 2.86 16.32
C GLN A 143 -2.46 2.11 15.91
N LEU A 144 -2.22 2.04 14.60
CA LEU A 144 -0.99 1.54 13.99
C LEU A 144 -0.11 2.72 13.59
N GLN A 145 1.18 2.48 13.50
CA GLN A 145 2.13 3.43 12.92
C GLN A 145 2.61 2.88 11.58
N GLY A 146 2.30 3.57 10.48
CA GLY A 146 2.70 3.08 9.16
C GLY A 146 2.07 3.82 7.99
N ASP A 147 2.30 3.27 6.81
CA ASP A 147 1.78 3.74 5.54
C ASP A 147 0.44 3.05 5.23
N ARG A 148 -0.60 3.86 5.08
CA ARG A 148 -1.96 3.37 4.85
C ARG A 148 -2.08 2.53 3.58
N VAL A 149 -1.42 2.94 2.49
CA VAL A 149 -1.52 2.28 1.18
C VAL A 149 -0.86 0.91 1.23
N LEU A 150 0.36 0.84 1.77
CA LEU A 150 1.11 -0.40 1.89
C LEU A 150 0.45 -1.37 2.86
N LEU A 151 -0.06 -0.91 4.00
CA LEU A 151 -0.76 -1.78 4.96
C LEU A 151 -2.08 -2.31 4.39
N LYS A 152 -2.86 -1.46 3.70
CA LYS A 152 -4.05 -1.92 2.99
C LYS A 152 -3.71 -2.97 1.94
N TYR A 153 -2.65 -2.73 1.15
CA TYR A 153 -2.19 -3.68 0.15
C TYR A 153 -1.78 -5.02 0.77
N LEU A 154 -1.05 -5.01 1.89
CA LEU A 154 -0.68 -6.22 2.64
C LEU A 154 -1.92 -7.05 3.00
N PHE A 155 -2.94 -6.45 3.61
CA PHE A 155 -4.15 -7.16 4.03
C PHE A 155 -4.99 -7.63 2.83
N ASP A 156 -5.10 -6.83 1.77
CA ASP A 156 -5.80 -7.21 0.54
C ASP A 156 -5.08 -8.37 -0.18
N LEU A 157 -3.75 -8.40 -0.15
CA LEU A 157 -2.97 -9.48 -0.72
C LEU A 157 -3.18 -10.79 0.06
N LEU A 158 -3.17 -10.76 1.40
CA LEU A 158 -3.49 -11.93 2.23
C LEU A 158 -4.93 -12.42 1.98
N ARG A 159 -5.90 -11.51 1.87
CA ARG A 159 -7.28 -11.84 1.53
C ARG A 159 -7.38 -12.51 0.16
N LYS A 160 -6.65 -12.02 -0.83
CA LYS A 160 -6.58 -12.62 -2.17
C LYS A 160 -6.02 -14.04 -2.12
N GLN A 161 -4.95 -14.27 -1.35
CA GLN A 161 -4.39 -15.62 -1.16
C GLN A 161 -5.38 -16.55 -0.44
N ALA A 162 -6.21 -16.02 0.46
CA ALA A 162 -7.30 -16.75 1.11
C ALA A 162 -8.55 -16.95 0.21
N GLY A 163 -8.43 -16.77 -1.11
CA GLY A 163 -9.52 -16.95 -2.07
C GLY A 163 -10.56 -15.84 -2.06
N GLY A 164 -10.20 -14.63 -1.62
CA GLY A 164 -11.06 -13.45 -1.60
C GLY A 164 -12.15 -13.47 -0.50
N LYS A 165 -12.14 -14.46 0.38
CA LYS A 165 -13.10 -14.57 1.49
C LYS A 165 -12.67 -13.69 2.68
N ALA A 166 -13.66 -13.22 3.43
CA ALA A 166 -13.40 -12.53 4.68
C ALA A 166 -12.67 -13.46 5.67
N MET A 167 -11.68 -12.91 6.35
CA MET A 167 -10.92 -13.62 7.37
C MET A 167 -11.44 -13.25 8.76
N THR A 168 -11.41 -14.21 9.68
CA THR A 168 -11.70 -13.90 11.07
C THR A 168 -10.49 -13.23 11.70
N VAL A 169 -10.70 -12.04 12.27
CA VAL A 169 -9.64 -11.20 12.84
C VAL A 169 -9.65 -11.33 14.35
N SER A 170 -8.49 -11.51 14.95
CA SER A 170 -8.26 -11.32 16.37
C SER A 170 -7.03 -10.44 16.60
N LEU A 171 -7.01 -9.71 17.71
CA LEU A 171 -6.02 -8.69 17.99
C LEU A 171 -5.49 -8.82 19.41
N GLU A 172 -4.18 -8.84 19.54
CA GLU A 172 -3.47 -8.72 20.81
C GLU A 172 -2.71 -7.40 20.85
N LYS A 173 -2.97 -6.58 21.86
CA LYS A 173 -2.27 -5.31 22.09
C LYS A 173 -1.05 -5.53 22.96
N GLN A 174 0.12 -5.28 22.42
CA GLN A 174 1.37 -5.22 23.15
C GLN A 174 1.85 -3.77 23.32
N PRO A 175 2.75 -3.45 24.25
CA PRO A 175 3.16 -2.05 24.48
C PRO A 175 3.72 -1.34 23.25
N LYS A 176 4.42 -2.07 22.36
CA LYS A 176 5.07 -1.53 21.16
C LYS A 176 4.47 -2.06 19.86
N TYR A 177 3.69 -3.13 19.93
CA TYR A 177 3.23 -3.87 18.76
C TYR A 177 1.73 -4.11 18.83
N ALA A 178 1.11 -4.18 17.67
CA ALA A 178 -0.19 -4.78 17.45
C ALA A 178 0.03 -6.13 16.77
N VAL A 179 -0.40 -7.20 17.40
CA VAL A 179 -0.34 -8.55 16.84
C VAL A 179 -1.73 -8.91 16.32
N ILE A 180 -1.85 -8.98 15.00
CA ILE A 180 -3.10 -9.19 14.28
C ILE A 180 -3.10 -10.62 13.75
N SER A 181 -4.02 -11.45 14.22
CA SER A 181 -4.18 -12.82 13.74
C SER A 181 -5.37 -12.91 12.78
N LEU A 182 -5.13 -13.42 11.58
CA LEU A 182 -6.08 -13.52 10.48
C LEU A 182 -6.30 -15.00 10.16
N LEU A 183 -7.45 -15.56 10.52
CA LEU A 183 -7.80 -16.94 10.20
C LEU A 183 -8.39 -17.04 8.79
N ALA A 184 -7.69 -17.73 7.90
CA ALA A 184 -8.11 -18.07 6.56
C ALA A 184 -8.63 -19.51 6.53
N THR A 185 -9.94 -19.68 6.59
CA THR A 185 -10.59 -21.02 6.63
C THR A 185 -10.56 -21.77 5.29
N SER A 186 -10.20 -21.09 4.23
CA SER A 186 -10.07 -21.67 2.87
C SER A 186 -8.71 -22.32 2.61
N LEU A 187 -7.73 -22.08 3.47
CA LEU A 187 -6.36 -22.60 3.34
C LEU A 187 -6.11 -23.69 4.37
N HIS A 188 -5.48 -24.76 3.95
CA HIS A 188 -5.06 -25.85 4.82
C HIS A 188 -3.62 -26.21 4.49
N PHE A 189 -2.70 -25.85 5.37
CA PHE A 189 -1.28 -26.11 5.24
C PHE A 189 -0.79 -26.91 6.46
N THR A 190 0.20 -27.74 6.23
CA THR A 190 0.96 -28.41 7.28
C THR A 190 1.95 -27.41 7.93
N ASP A 191 2.50 -27.76 9.08
CA ASP A 191 3.54 -26.96 9.75
C ASP A 191 4.72 -26.63 8.80
N ARG A 192 5.14 -27.63 8.01
CA ARG A 192 6.24 -27.47 7.07
C ARG A 192 5.90 -26.54 5.91
N GLU A 193 4.68 -26.61 5.39
CA GLU A 193 4.20 -25.71 4.34
C GLU A 193 4.09 -24.28 4.86
N CYS A 194 3.54 -24.06 6.05
CA CYS A 194 3.48 -22.76 6.69
C CYS A 194 4.88 -22.12 6.86
N LEU A 195 5.87 -22.88 7.28
CA LEU A 195 7.27 -22.40 7.38
C LEU A 195 7.86 -22.08 6.01
N ASN A 196 7.52 -22.86 4.99
CA ASN A 196 8.05 -22.67 3.64
C ASN A 196 7.40 -21.50 2.90
N LEU A 197 6.19 -21.03 3.28
CA LEU A 197 5.52 -19.90 2.62
C LEU A 197 6.38 -18.64 2.51
N PHE A 198 7.31 -18.48 3.45
CA PHE A 198 8.21 -17.32 3.51
C PHE A 198 9.63 -17.65 3.01
N GLN A 199 9.81 -18.77 2.31
CA GLN A 199 11.03 -19.09 1.59
C GLN A 199 10.92 -18.65 0.12
N PRO A 200 12.05 -18.29 -0.52
CA PRO A 200 12.04 -17.88 -1.92
C PRO A 200 11.49 -18.97 -2.85
N ALA A 201 10.33 -18.71 -3.45
CA ALA A 201 9.71 -19.50 -4.51
C ALA A 201 8.73 -18.61 -5.28
N ILE A 202 8.47 -18.92 -6.54
CA ILE A 202 7.60 -18.11 -7.39
C ILE A 202 6.19 -17.97 -6.79
N ASP A 203 5.64 -19.06 -6.29
CA ASP A 203 4.29 -19.10 -5.71
C ASP A 203 4.23 -18.41 -4.33
N HIS A 204 5.39 -18.15 -3.71
CA HIS A 204 5.50 -17.51 -2.40
C HIS A 204 5.71 -15.99 -2.45
N ILE A 205 5.87 -15.42 -3.65
CA ILE A 205 6.10 -13.96 -3.81
C ILE A 205 5.08 -13.12 -3.03
N PRO A 206 3.75 -13.41 -3.04
CA PRO A 206 2.79 -12.63 -2.28
C PRO A 206 3.06 -12.62 -0.77
N TYR A 207 3.45 -13.74 -0.19
CA TYR A 207 3.77 -13.85 1.24
C TYR A 207 5.09 -13.17 1.59
N LEU A 208 6.08 -13.25 0.70
CA LEU A 208 7.36 -12.55 0.85
C LEU A 208 7.16 -11.03 0.84
N LEU A 209 6.29 -10.52 -0.05
CA LEU A 209 5.92 -9.10 -0.10
C LEU A 209 5.23 -8.67 1.21
N CYS A 210 4.26 -9.43 1.70
CA CYS A 210 3.61 -9.12 2.97
C CYS A 210 4.61 -9.07 4.12
N ARG A 211 5.56 -10.03 4.17
CA ARG A 211 6.62 -10.05 5.19
C ARG A 211 7.53 -8.83 5.11
N GLN A 212 7.89 -8.43 3.88
CA GLN A 212 8.74 -7.26 3.69
C GLN A 212 8.03 -5.99 4.11
N ILE A 213 6.80 -5.77 3.64
CA ILE A 213 6.00 -4.60 4.05
C ILE A 213 5.93 -4.49 5.57
N ALA A 214 5.64 -5.59 6.28
CA ALA A 214 5.58 -5.57 7.74
C ALA A 214 6.93 -5.24 8.38
N ARG A 215 8.06 -5.72 7.84
CA ARG A 215 9.41 -5.41 8.30
C ARG A 215 9.78 -3.96 8.07
N ASP A 216 9.51 -3.43 6.88
CA ASP A 216 9.82 -2.05 6.51
C ASP A 216 9.10 -1.06 7.44
N HIS A 217 7.83 -1.35 7.81
CA HIS A 217 7.11 -0.58 8.82
C HIS A 217 7.77 -0.66 10.20
N GLY A 218 8.28 -1.84 10.56
CA GLY A 218 9.04 -2.01 11.80
C GLY A 218 10.33 -1.19 11.79
N GLU A 219 11.09 -1.23 10.72
CA GLU A 219 12.34 -0.46 10.57
C GLU A 219 12.09 1.04 10.59
N ALA A 220 11.10 1.53 9.84
CA ALA A 220 10.71 2.94 9.81
C ALA A 220 10.25 3.47 11.19
N SER A 221 9.71 2.59 12.03
CA SER A 221 9.26 2.92 13.39
C SER A 221 10.28 2.61 14.48
N GLY A 222 11.47 2.10 14.12
CA GLY A 222 12.50 1.68 15.06
C GLY A 222 12.17 0.39 15.84
N HIS A 223 11.27 -0.44 15.33
CA HIS A 223 10.78 -1.67 15.96
C HIS A 223 11.14 -2.92 15.14
N ARG A 224 12.19 -3.63 15.53
CA ARG A 224 12.71 -4.81 14.79
C ARG A 224 11.86 -6.08 14.88
N GLY A 225 10.83 -6.11 15.73
CA GLY A 225 9.98 -7.29 15.93
C GLY A 225 8.79 -7.42 14.97
N CYS A 226 8.69 -6.53 13.99
CA CYS A 226 7.60 -6.56 13.01
C CYS A 226 7.83 -7.61 11.91
N GLY A 227 6.75 -8.21 11.43
CA GLY A 227 6.80 -9.25 10.40
C GLY A 227 5.51 -10.02 10.28
N ILE A 228 5.56 -11.11 9.52
CA ILE A 228 4.43 -12.02 9.34
C ILE A 228 4.90 -13.47 9.49
N SER A 229 4.05 -14.30 10.07
CA SER A 229 4.19 -15.76 10.12
C SER A 229 2.85 -16.42 9.80
N ALA A 230 2.90 -17.71 9.46
CA ALA A 230 1.72 -18.53 9.25
C ALA A 230 1.76 -19.73 10.22
N ILE A 231 0.62 -20.08 10.80
CA ILE A 231 0.47 -21.17 11.75
C ILE A 231 -0.73 -22.02 11.29
N PRO A 232 -0.58 -23.34 11.16
CA PRO A 232 -1.71 -24.20 10.84
C PRO A 232 -2.69 -24.27 12.03
N SER A 233 -3.96 -24.35 11.70
CA SER A 233 -5.06 -24.49 12.67
C SER A 233 -6.04 -25.57 12.19
N PRO A 234 -6.78 -26.23 13.07
CA PRO A 234 -7.83 -27.16 12.67
C PRO A 234 -8.90 -26.56 11.75
N GLN A 235 -9.06 -25.24 11.79
CA GLN A 235 -10.04 -24.50 11.01
C GLN A 235 -9.46 -23.87 9.73
N GLY A 236 -8.14 -23.95 9.51
CA GLY A 236 -7.47 -23.33 8.37
C GLY A 236 -6.06 -22.87 8.71
N VAL A 237 -5.63 -21.76 8.10
CA VAL A 237 -4.31 -21.16 8.38
C VAL A 237 -4.51 -19.82 9.09
N VAL A 238 -3.74 -19.57 10.13
CA VAL A 238 -3.69 -18.29 10.83
C VAL A 238 -2.45 -17.53 10.39
N PHE A 239 -2.63 -16.40 9.72
CA PHE A 239 -1.55 -15.45 9.47
C PHE A 239 -1.43 -14.52 10.67
N VAL A 240 -0.26 -14.46 11.27
CA VAL A 240 0.06 -13.58 12.40
C VAL A 240 0.90 -12.43 11.89
N VAL A 241 0.31 -11.25 11.84
CA VAL A 241 0.95 -10.00 11.38
C VAL A 241 1.29 -9.15 12.59
N THR A 242 2.55 -8.84 12.79
CA THR A 242 3.04 -7.98 13.86
C THR A 242 3.44 -6.63 13.26
N LEU A 243 2.78 -5.57 13.69
CA LEU A 243 2.98 -4.20 13.20
C LEU A 243 3.32 -3.24 14.36
N PRO A 244 3.96 -2.08 14.06
CA PRO A 244 4.22 -1.08 15.08
C PRO A 244 2.89 -0.47 15.56
N ARG A 245 2.76 -0.34 16.87
CA ARG A 245 1.61 0.32 17.48
C ARG A 245 1.82 1.84 17.47
N GLY A 246 0.81 2.56 17.02
CA GLY A 246 0.76 4.02 17.09
C GLY A 246 0.61 4.51 18.54
N LYS A 247 0.94 5.77 18.76
CA LYS A 247 0.69 6.41 20.05
C LYS A 247 -0.82 6.58 20.22
N GLU A 248 -1.37 6.11 21.32
CA GLU A 248 -2.71 6.49 21.71
C GLU A 248 -2.71 7.99 21.98
N GLY A 249 -3.56 8.73 21.26
CA GLY A 249 -3.73 10.16 21.53
C GLY A 249 -4.14 10.31 22.99
N ASN A 250 -3.35 11.04 23.77
CA ASN A 250 -3.82 11.55 25.05
C ASN A 250 -5.03 12.47 24.77
N ASN A 251 -6.23 11.97 24.98
CA ASN A 251 -7.41 12.80 25.17
C ASN A 251 -7.33 13.50 26.52
#